data_4c64ecb7e587d3d782732aafb6b2c031
#
_entry.id   4c64ecb7e587d3d782732aafb6b2c031
#
_cell.length_a   1.000
_cell.length_b   1.000
_cell.length_c   1.000
_cell.angle_alpha   90.00
_cell.angle_beta   90.00
_cell.angle_gamma   90.00
#
_symmetry.space_group_name_H-M   'P 1'
#
loop_
_entity.id
_entity.type
_entity.pdbx_description
1 polymer ?
#
loop_
_entity_poly.entity_id
_entity_poly.type
_entity_poly.pdbx_seq_one_letter_code
_entity_poly.pdbx_strand_id
1 'polypeptide(L)'
;MTCVCIDTNLFLELYGTDEDPGEIFADIGALKEYLVFPDIIFDEFLRNRSKVLGRAADELRRREMGEVLLPSILRESPKVAALQRTGEDYNRVVWALYDSIQGMIIDPAADPVARAFRDLARDPAVRVFRRTEDLITRAHRRKLLGNPPKSPGTGTIGDEVIWETLLLNLKEDLIFITRDWTYRYHTAYLTEEYRERTGGALTITDRVSDALKMTERPPSAALVRFEGRDEKSAG
;
A
#
# COMPACT_ATOMS: atom_id res chain seq x y z
N MET A 1 -22.27 -5.54 14.45
CA MET A 1 -21.40 -4.42 14.05
C MET A 1 -20.44 -4.95 12.98
N THR A 2 -20.14 -4.18 11.95
CA THR A 2 -19.20 -4.65 10.89
C THR A 2 -17.86 -3.97 11.08
N CYS A 3 -16.75 -4.72 10.96
CA CYS A 3 -15.40 -4.20 11.01
C CYS A 3 -14.83 -4.10 9.59
N VAL A 4 -13.84 -3.24 9.43
CA VAL A 4 -13.11 -3.06 8.17
C VAL A 4 -11.62 -3.26 8.43
N CYS A 5 -10.98 -4.15 7.69
CA CYS A 5 -9.54 -4.28 7.68
C CYS A 5 -9.02 -3.99 6.27
N ILE A 6 -8.01 -3.13 6.18
CA ILE A 6 -7.38 -2.75 4.91
C ILE A 6 -5.97 -3.33 4.89
N ASP A 7 -5.68 -4.08 3.84
CA ASP A 7 -4.37 -4.69 3.63
C ASP A 7 -3.29 -3.64 3.32
N THR A 8 -2.06 -3.93 3.67
CA THR A 8 -0.87 -3.12 3.47
C THR A 8 -0.69 -2.67 2.01
N ASN A 9 -1.01 -3.54 1.07
CA ASN A 9 -0.80 -3.30 -0.36
C ASN A 9 -1.55 -2.06 -0.85
N LEU A 10 -2.77 -1.82 -0.38
CA LEU A 10 -3.56 -0.65 -0.76
C LEU A 10 -2.86 0.66 -0.38
N PHE A 11 -2.28 0.73 0.82
CA PHE A 11 -1.54 1.92 1.26
C PHE A 11 -0.23 2.12 0.49
N LEU A 12 0.42 1.03 0.06
CA LEU A 12 1.65 1.10 -0.73
C LEU A 12 1.39 1.56 -2.17
N GLU A 13 0.23 1.28 -2.73
CA GLU A 13 -0.15 1.74 -4.06
C GLU A 13 -0.37 3.25 -4.13
N LEU A 14 -0.63 3.91 -3.00
CA LEU A 14 -0.72 5.37 -2.93
C LEU A 14 0.57 6.09 -3.35
N TYR A 15 1.72 5.42 -3.33
CA TYR A 15 2.97 5.97 -3.87
C TYR A 15 3.03 6.02 -5.40
N GLY A 16 2.22 5.23 -6.07
CA GLY A 16 2.16 5.14 -7.54
C GLY A 16 0.93 5.79 -8.16
N THR A 17 0.07 6.42 -7.36
CA THR A 17 -1.12 7.09 -7.88
C THR A 17 -0.82 8.51 -8.35
N ASP A 18 -1.57 8.99 -9.38
CA ASP A 18 -1.59 10.40 -9.79
C ASP A 18 -2.67 11.19 -9.01
N GLU A 19 -3.43 10.50 -8.15
CA GLU A 19 -4.46 11.10 -7.31
C GLU A 19 -3.85 11.68 -6.03
N ASP A 20 -4.56 12.60 -5.38
CA ASP A 20 -4.15 13.12 -4.08
C ASP A 20 -4.30 12.04 -2.98
N PRO A 21 -3.21 11.51 -2.40
CA PRO A 21 -3.31 10.56 -1.30
C PRO A 21 -4.05 11.12 -0.09
N GLY A 22 -4.02 12.45 0.13
CA GLY A 22 -4.70 13.10 1.25
C GLY A 22 -6.22 12.96 1.16
N GLU A 23 -6.81 13.10 -0.04
CA GLU A 23 -8.25 12.87 -0.24
C GLU A 23 -8.61 11.41 0.00
N ILE A 24 -7.79 10.46 -0.46
CA ILE A 24 -8.01 9.03 -0.23
C ILE A 24 -7.92 8.68 1.25
N PHE A 25 -6.93 9.23 1.97
CA PHE A 25 -6.84 9.06 3.43
C PHE A 25 -8.01 9.69 4.19
N ALA A 26 -8.60 10.79 3.68
CA ALA A 26 -9.81 11.38 4.28
C ALA A 26 -11.02 10.45 4.14
N ASP A 27 -11.13 9.73 3.03
CA ASP A 27 -12.17 8.71 2.84
C ASP A 27 -11.93 7.49 3.76
N ILE A 28 -10.71 6.99 3.83
CA ILE A 28 -10.34 5.90 4.77
C ILE A 28 -10.58 6.35 6.23
N GLY A 29 -10.25 7.59 6.57
CA GLY A 29 -10.49 8.17 7.88
C GLY A 29 -11.96 8.26 8.27
N ALA A 30 -12.88 8.33 7.32
CA ALA A 30 -14.31 8.25 7.58
C ALA A 30 -14.76 6.87 8.11
N LEU A 31 -13.93 5.83 7.88
CA LEU A 31 -14.16 4.47 8.36
C LEU A 31 -13.53 4.18 9.72
N LYS A 32 -12.86 5.13 10.36
CA LYS A 32 -12.01 4.91 11.54
C LYS A 32 -12.68 4.13 12.69
N GLU A 33 -13.95 4.35 12.94
CA GLU A 33 -14.73 3.66 13.98
C GLU A 33 -14.97 2.17 13.69
N TYR A 34 -14.80 1.77 12.41
CA TYR A 34 -14.94 0.41 11.92
C TYR A 34 -13.59 -0.25 11.69
N LEU A 35 -12.50 0.56 11.60
CA LEU A 35 -11.17 0.05 11.26
C LEU A 35 -10.59 -0.83 12.35
N VAL A 36 -10.03 -1.95 11.90
CA VAL A 36 -9.26 -2.87 12.72
C VAL A 36 -7.95 -3.20 12.01
N PHE A 37 -6.84 -3.19 12.73
CA PHE A 37 -5.53 -3.52 12.16
C PHE A 37 -4.79 -4.53 13.03
N PRO A 38 -4.39 -5.69 12.49
CA PRO A 38 -3.24 -6.43 13.01
C PRO A 38 -1.98 -5.55 13.02
N ASP A 39 -1.22 -5.52 14.09
CA ASP A 39 -0.05 -4.64 14.22
C ASP A 39 1.08 -4.93 13.21
N ILE A 40 1.10 -6.13 12.64
CA ILE A 40 2.04 -6.50 11.58
C ILE A 40 1.89 -5.67 10.30
N ILE A 41 0.68 -5.14 10.02
CA ILE A 41 0.42 -4.26 8.88
C ILE A 41 1.34 -3.03 8.91
N PHE A 42 1.61 -2.49 10.10
CA PHE A 42 2.50 -1.34 10.26
C PHE A 42 3.95 -1.68 9.92
N ASP A 43 4.44 -2.83 10.38
CA ASP A 43 5.79 -3.29 10.08
C ASP A 43 5.96 -3.60 8.59
N GLU A 44 4.94 -4.23 7.98
CA GLU A 44 4.94 -4.52 6.55
C GLU A 44 4.93 -3.24 5.71
N PHE A 45 4.10 -2.29 6.07
CA PHE A 45 4.07 -0.99 5.41
C PHE A 45 5.45 -0.34 5.46
N LEU A 46 6.07 -0.21 6.63
CA LEU A 46 7.38 0.44 6.79
C LEU A 46 8.49 -0.28 6.00
N ARG A 47 8.50 -1.62 6.00
CA ARG A 47 9.49 -2.40 5.24
C ARG A 47 9.32 -2.27 3.73
N ASN A 48 8.08 -2.34 3.25
CA ASN A 48 7.78 -2.35 1.83
C ASN A 48 7.77 -0.94 1.23
N ARG A 49 7.39 0.07 2.00
CA ARG A 49 7.47 1.48 1.65
C ARG A 49 8.87 1.85 1.14
N SER A 50 9.92 1.49 1.90
CA SER A 50 11.30 1.80 1.50
C SER A 50 11.68 1.17 0.15
N LYS A 51 11.14 -0.03 -0.16
CA LYS A 51 11.35 -0.67 -1.46
C LYS A 51 10.62 0.07 -2.58
N VAL A 52 9.39 0.53 -2.34
CA VAL A 52 8.60 1.27 -3.33
C VAL A 52 9.29 2.60 -3.66
N LEU A 53 9.64 3.37 -2.64
CA LEU A 53 10.37 4.64 -2.80
C LEU A 53 11.75 4.45 -3.44
N GLY A 54 12.48 3.38 -3.09
CA GLY A 54 13.76 3.05 -3.70
C GLY A 54 13.64 2.79 -5.20
N ARG A 55 12.60 2.06 -5.63
CA ARG A 55 12.34 1.85 -7.06
C ARG A 55 12.03 3.17 -7.79
N ALA A 56 11.25 4.06 -7.17
CA ALA A 56 10.95 5.37 -7.73
C ALA A 56 12.22 6.24 -7.86
N ALA A 57 13.09 6.21 -6.85
CA ALA A 57 14.38 6.91 -6.89
C ALA A 57 15.30 6.35 -8.01
N ASP A 58 15.38 5.03 -8.12
CA ASP A 58 16.17 4.38 -9.19
C ASP A 58 15.63 4.73 -10.58
N GLU A 59 14.32 4.82 -10.75
CA GLU A 59 13.70 5.22 -12.01
C GLU A 59 14.04 6.68 -12.38
N LEU A 60 14.01 7.59 -11.41
CA LEU A 60 14.45 8.98 -11.62
C LEU A 60 15.92 9.04 -12.04
N ARG A 61 16.78 8.29 -11.37
CA ARG A 61 18.21 8.24 -11.69
C ARG A 61 18.48 7.72 -13.11
N ARG A 62 17.69 6.79 -13.60
CA ARG A 62 17.79 6.27 -14.99
C ARG A 62 17.39 7.31 -16.03
N ARG A 63 16.67 8.36 -15.65
CA ARG A 63 16.25 9.45 -16.53
C ARG A 63 17.29 10.56 -16.66
N GLU A 64 18.43 10.45 -15.98
CA GLU A 64 19.51 11.39 -16.11
C GLU A 64 19.99 11.48 -17.57
N MET A 65 20.08 12.69 -18.10
CA MET A 65 20.62 12.93 -19.43
C MET A 65 22.13 12.77 -19.40
N GLY A 66 22.64 11.80 -20.14
CA GLY A 66 24.06 11.57 -20.35
C GLY A 66 24.67 12.59 -21.32
N GLU A 67 26.00 12.49 -21.50
CA GLU A 67 26.73 13.30 -22.47
C GLU A 67 26.27 12.99 -23.90
N VAL A 68 25.96 14.04 -24.66
CA VAL A 68 25.58 13.91 -26.07
C VAL A 68 26.83 13.92 -26.95
N LEU A 69 27.12 12.79 -27.54
CA LEU A 69 28.21 12.68 -28.54
C LEU A 69 27.78 13.35 -29.85
N LEU A 70 28.45 14.44 -30.21
CA LEU A 70 28.14 15.22 -31.42
C LEU A 70 29.29 15.18 -32.43
N PRO A 71 28.97 15.21 -33.75
CA PRO A 71 29.95 15.43 -34.76
C PRO A 71 30.71 16.74 -34.54
N SER A 72 32.02 16.74 -34.87
CA SER A 72 32.91 17.89 -34.63
C SER A 72 32.41 19.19 -35.27
N ILE A 73 31.72 19.09 -36.41
CA ILE A 73 31.18 20.22 -37.17
C ILE A 73 30.04 20.95 -36.45
N LEU A 74 29.44 20.32 -35.43
CA LEU A 74 28.36 20.93 -34.64
C LEU A 74 28.82 21.50 -33.29
N ARG A 75 30.07 21.26 -32.88
CA ARG A 75 30.54 21.63 -31.52
C ARG A 75 30.45 23.12 -31.21
N GLU A 76 30.66 23.99 -32.20
CA GLU A 76 30.58 25.43 -32.04
C GLU A 76 29.16 26.01 -32.26
N SER A 77 28.17 25.12 -32.52
CA SER A 77 26.81 25.60 -32.73
C SER A 77 26.20 26.14 -31.43
N PRO A 78 25.55 27.31 -31.46
CA PRO A 78 24.81 27.84 -30.32
C PRO A 78 23.72 26.88 -29.79
N LYS A 79 23.22 26.01 -30.66
CA LYS A 79 22.23 24.98 -30.29
C LYS A 79 22.82 23.90 -29.38
N VAL A 80 24.12 23.60 -29.53
CA VAL A 80 24.81 22.64 -28.66
C VAL A 80 24.94 23.22 -27.25
N ALA A 81 25.35 24.46 -27.12
CA ALA A 81 25.44 25.12 -25.83
C ALA A 81 24.05 25.25 -25.14
N ALA A 82 22.99 25.49 -25.91
CA ALA A 82 21.63 25.49 -25.40
C ALA A 82 21.20 24.08 -24.92
N LEU A 83 21.49 23.02 -25.70
CA LEU A 83 21.18 21.65 -25.33
C LEU A 83 21.92 21.24 -24.04
N GLN A 84 23.19 21.56 -23.91
CA GLN A 84 23.96 21.27 -22.70
C GLN A 84 23.37 21.93 -21.46
N ARG A 85 23.05 23.25 -21.52
CA ARG A 85 22.42 23.96 -20.41
C ARG A 85 21.05 23.34 -20.03
N THR A 86 20.22 23.02 -21.03
CA THR A 86 18.93 22.37 -20.78
C THR A 86 19.12 21.00 -20.11
N GLY A 87 20.12 20.23 -20.53
CA GLY A 87 20.46 18.95 -19.92
C GLY A 87 20.92 19.10 -18.46
N GLU A 88 21.76 20.11 -18.18
CA GLU A 88 22.23 20.40 -16.82
C GLU A 88 21.05 20.83 -15.92
N ASP A 89 20.15 21.70 -16.41
CA ASP A 89 18.98 22.13 -15.67
C ASP A 89 18.01 20.97 -15.42
N TYR A 90 17.79 20.11 -16.42
CA TYR A 90 17.00 18.90 -16.28
C TYR A 90 17.59 17.96 -15.22
N ASN A 91 18.89 17.67 -15.31
CA ASN A 91 19.57 16.80 -14.36
C ASN A 91 19.52 17.36 -12.93
N ARG A 92 19.65 18.68 -12.76
CA ARG A 92 19.50 19.33 -11.45
C ARG A 92 18.12 19.04 -10.83
N VAL A 93 17.04 19.09 -11.62
CA VAL A 93 15.68 18.80 -11.15
C VAL A 93 15.54 17.31 -10.83
N VAL A 94 16.06 16.43 -11.68
CA VAL A 94 16.05 14.97 -11.46
C VAL A 94 16.74 14.64 -10.13
N TRP A 95 17.93 15.19 -9.88
CA TRP A 95 18.66 14.96 -8.63
C TRP A 95 17.95 15.55 -7.41
N ALA A 96 17.34 16.73 -7.53
CA ALA A 96 16.56 17.30 -6.42
C ALA A 96 15.36 16.43 -6.04
N LEU A 97 14.67 15.85 -7.03
CA LEU A 97 13.59 14.89 -6.79
C LEU A 97 14.11 13.57 -6.18
N TYR A 98 15.24 13.07 -6.69
CA TYR A 98 15.91 11.89 -6.12
C TYR A 98 16.25 12.11 -4.64
N ASP A 99 16.89 13.23 -4.31
CA ASP A 99 17.25 13.56 -2.92
C ASP A 99 16.02 13.70 -2.02
N SER A 100 14.92 14.24 -2.55
CA SER A 100 13.65 14.32 -1.83
C SER A 100 13.12 12.93 -1.48
N ILE A 101 13.15 11.98 -2.43
CA ILE A 101 12.74 10.59 -2.17
C ILE A 101 13.69 9.92 -1.18
N GLN A 102 15.00 10.13 -1.30
CA GLN A 102 15.97 9.60 -0.34
C GLN A 102 15.72 10.15 1.07
N GLY A 103 15.40 11.43 1.18
CA GLY A 103 14.98 12.04 2.45
C GLY A 103 13.75 11.35 3.06
N MET A 104 12.74 11.05 2.24
CA MET A 104 11.57 10.30 2.68
C MET A 104 11.94 8.88 3.12
N ILE A 105 12.83 8.18 2.44
CA ILE A 105 13.27 6.82 2.82
C ILE A 105 13.90 6.84 4.21
N ILE A 106 14.80 7.81 4.45
CA ILE A 106 15.56 7.94 5.71
C ILE A 106 14.64 8.36 6.85
N ASP A 107 13.78 9.33 6.61
CA ASP A 107 12.85 9.85 7.62
C ASP A 107 11.38 9.62 7.20
N PRO A 108 10.70 8.62 7.80
CA PRO A 108 9.28 8.42 7.55
C PRO A 108 8.38 9.60 7.95
N ALA A 109 8.88 10.54 8.76
CA ALA A 109 8.12 11.75 9.09
C ALA A 109 8.14 12.79 7.95
N ALA A 110 9.09 12.72 7.04
CA ALA A 110 9.13 13.54 5.83
C ALA A 110 8.17 13.02 4.73
N ASP A 111 7.69 11.77 4.85
CA ASP A 111 6.83 11.12 3.88
C ASP A 111 5.34 11.37 4.20
N PRO A 112 4.59 12.06 3.31
CA PRO A 112 3.18 12.37 3.55
C PRO A 112 2.29 11.14 3.72
N VAL A 113 2.52 10.08 2.90
CA VAL A 113 1.74 8.83 2.97
C VAL A 113 2.01 8.10 4.27
N ALA A 114 3.29 8.01 4.69
CA ALA A 114 3.65 7.37 5.95
C ALA A 114 3.12 8.14 7.17
N ARG A 115 3.07 9.48 7.10
CA ARG A 115 2.46 10.30 8.16
C ARG A 115 0.97 10.03 8.27
N ALA A 116 0.24 10.14 7.15
CA ALA A 116 -1.21 9.93 7.14
C ALA A 116 -1.58 8.52 7.63
N PHE A 117 -0.82 7.49 7.21
CA PHE A 117 -1.01 6.13 7.68
C PHE A 117 -0.75 5.98 9.18
N ARG A 118 0.32 6.60 9.69
CA ARG A 118 0.64 6.61 11.14
C ARG A 118 -0.42 7.31 11.96
N ASP A 119 -0.92 8.45 11.47
CA ASP A 119 -1.94 9.23 12.15
C ASP A 119 -3.25 8.44 12.24
N LEU A 120 -3.64 7.78 11.15
CA LEU A 120 -4.77 6.85 11.12
C LEU A 120 -4.59 5.72 12.14
N ALA A 121 -3.41 5.10 12.17
CA ALA A 121 -3.08 4.01 13.09
C ALA A 121 -3.09 4.40 14.57
N ARG A 122 -2.87 5.67 14.86
CA ARG A 122 -2.85 6.23 16.24
C ARG A 122 -4.18 6.83 16.66
N ASP A 123 -5.15 6.92 15.75
CA ASP A 123 -6.48 7.42 16.10
C ASP A 123 -7.10 6.47 17.14
N PRO A 124 -7.57 6.96 18.27
CA PRO A 124 -8.12 6.12 19.34
C PRO A 124 -9.39 5.37 18.95
N ALA A 125 -10.06 5.77 17.87
CA ALA A 125 -11.21 5.04 17.33
C ALA A 125 -10.80 3.77 16.57
N VAL A 126 -9.55 3.68 16.09
CA VAL A 126 -9.04 2.53 15.36
C VAL A 126 -8.58 1.44 16.32
N ARG A 127 -9.08 0.22 16.12
CA ARG A 127 -8.70 -0.93 16.95
C ARG A 127 -7.44 -1.59 16.40
N VAL A 128 -6.38 -1.65 17.18
CA VAL A 128 -5.12 -2.30 16.81
C VAL A 128 -4.93 -3.57 17.65
N PHE A 129 -4.82 -4.72 16.98
CA PHE A 129 -4.56 -6.01 17.61
C PHE A 129 -3.06 -6.32 17.58
N ARG A 130 -2.50 -6.53 18.76
CA ARG A 130 -1.08 -6.89 18.90
C ARG A 130 -0.88 -8.39 18.69
N ARG A 131 0.16 -8.73 17.93
CA ARG A 131 0.58 -10.12 17.76
C ARG A 131 1.16 -10.67 19.07
N THR A 132 0.97 -11.95 19.27
CA THR A 132 1.50 -12.72 20.39
C THR A 132 2.29 -13.93 19.86
N GLU A 133 3.11 -14.56 20.69
CA GLU A 133 3.84 -15.79 20.31
C GLU A 133 2.89 -16.91 19.87
N ASP A 134 1.72 -17.03 20.52
CA ASP A 134 0.69 -18.00 20.11
C ASP A 134 0.17 -17.72 18.68
N LEU A 135 -0.08 -16.43 18.34
CA LEU A 135 -0.49 -16.03 17.00
C LEU A 135 0.59 -16.35 15.95
N ILE A 136 1.85 -16.07 16.26
CA ILE A 136 2.98 -16.40 15.38
C ILE A 136 3.07 -17.92 15.17
N THR A 137 2.90 -18.70 16.22
CA THR A 137 2.91 -20.16 16.15
C THR A 137 1.76 -20.69 15.28
N ARG A 138 0.55 -20.13 15.41
CA ARG A 138 -0.62 -20.49 14.58
C ARG A 138 -0.39 -20.14 13.11
N ALA A 139 0.16 -18.96 12.84
CA ALA A 139 0.50 -18.51 11.48
C ALA A 139 1.54 -19.43 10.83
N HIS A 140 2.59 -19.82 11.56
CA HIS A 140 3.57 -20.82 11.09
C HIS A 140 2.90 -22.16 10.77
N ARG A 141 2.04 -22.65 11.66
CA ARG A 141 1.29 -23.90 11.43
C ARG A 141 0.39 -23.81 10.21
N ARG A 142 -0.31 -22.66 10.01
CA ARG A 142 -1.12 -22.40 8.82
C ARG A 142 -0.27 -22.54 7.56
N LYS A 143 0.88 -21.87 7.51
CA LYS A 143 1.81 -21.94 6.39
C LYS A 143 2.31 -23.35 6.10
N LEU A 144 2.70 -24.10 7.13
CA LEU A 144 3.16 -25.48 6.99
C LEU A 144 2.08 -26.40 6.43
N LEU A 145 0.82 -26.19 6.82
CA LEU A 145 -0.32 -26.95 6.32
C LEU A 145 -0.77 -26.53 4.91
N GLY A 146 -0.24 -25.41 4.40
CA GLY A 146 -0.61 -24.87 3.09
C GLY A 146 -1.99 -24.21 3.06
N ASN A 147 -2.57 -23.90 4.22
CA ASN A 147 -3.88 -23.24 4.32
C ASN A 147 -3.79 -21.78 3.88
N PRO A 148 -4.75 -21.26 3.09
CA PRO A 148 -4.78 -19.85 2.72
C PRO A 148 -5.14 -18.93 3.92
N PRO A 149 -4.75 -17.63 3.88
CA PRO A 149 -3.93 -17.03 2.85
C PRO A 149 -2.51 -17.60 2.92
N LYS A 150 -1.77 -17.50 1.83
CA LYS A 150 -0.41 -18.03 1.75
C LYS A 150 0.51 -16.95 1.20
N SER A 151 1.35 -16.39 2.08
CA SER A 151 2.37 -15.43 1.68
C SER A 151 3.26 -16.00 0.57
N PRO A 152 3.53 -15.23 -0.49
CA PRO A 152 4.43 -15.67 -1.55
C PRO A 152 5.86 -15.85 -1.01
N GLY A 153 6.48 -16.98 -1.37
CA GLY A 153 7.85 -17.27 -0.96
C GLY A 153 7.97 -18.01 0.39
N THR A 154 9.20 -18.36 0.73
CA THR A 154 9.50 -19.24 1.87
C THR A 154 9.82 -18.50 3.19
N GLY A 155 10.00 -17.19 3.14
CA GLY A 155 10.64 -16.43 4.23
C GLY A 155 9.71 -15.59 5.11
N THR A 156 8.47 -15.35 4.72
CA THR A 156 7.55 -14.48 5.47
C THR A 156 6.24 -15.20 5.78
N ILE A 157 5.60 -14.80 6.87
CA ILE A 157 4.30 -15.32 7.34
C ILE A 157 3.32 -14.16 7.58
N GLY A 158 3.50 -13.03 6.87
CA GLY A 158 2.73 -11.80 7.12
C GLY A 158 1.23 -12.03 6.96
N ASP A 159 0.82 -12.56 5.80
CA ASP A 159 -0.59 -12.82 5.50
C ASP A 159 -1.21 -13.81 6.48
N GLU A 160 -0.47 -14.85 6.84
CA GLU A 160 -0.90 -15.85 7.82
C GLU A 160 -1.08 -15.21 9.21
N VAL A 161 -0.20 -14.29 9.62
CA VAL A 161 -0.31 -13.56 10.90
C VAL A 161 -1.49 -12.59 10.87
N ILE A 162 -1.69 -11.85 9.77
CA ILE A 162 -2.85 -10.97 9.59
C ILE A 162 -4.13 -11.78 9.78
N TRP A 163 -4.24 -12.90 9.06
CA TRP A 163 -5.45 -13.72 9.05
C TRP A 163 -5.73 -14.36 10.42
N GLU A 164 -4.74 -15.01 11.05
CA GLU A 164 -4.92 -15.61 12.39
C GLU A 164 -5.24 -14.54 13.45
N THR A 165 -4.70 -13.33 13.31
CA THR A 165 -5.04 -12.21 14.22
C THR A 165 -6.51 -11.83 14.08
N LEU A 166 -7.03 -11.71 12.87
CA LEU A 166 -8.44 -11.40 12.63
C LEU A 166 -9.36 -12.51 13.15
N LEU A 167 -9.04 -13.79 12.87
CA LEU A 167 -9.81 -14.94 13.35
C LEU A 167 -9.86 -15.05 14.87
N LEU A 168 -8.80 -14.64 15.57
CA LEU A 168 -8.75 -14.72 17.03
C LEU A 168 -9.51 -13.60 17.72
N ASN A 169 -9.43 -12.38 17.17
CA ASN A 169 -9.86 -11.17 17.88
C ASN A 169 -11.24 -10.67 17.44
N LEU A 170 -11.78 -11.11 16.30
CA LEU A 170 -13.07 -10.66 15.80
C LEU A 170 -14.16 -11.68 16.07
N LYS A 171 -15.37 -11.16 16.34
CA LYS A 171 -16.64 -11.88 16.41
C LYS A 171 -17.72 -11.21 15.56
N GLU A 172 -17.37 -10.08 14.99
CA GLU A 172 -18.21 -9.25 14.14
C GLU A 172 -18.07 -9.65 12.66
N ASP A 173 -18.95 -9.12 11.82
CA ASP A 173 -18.76 -9.19 10.37
C ASP A 173 -17.51 -8.39 9.96
N LEU A 174 -16.83 -8.86 8.93
CA LEU A 174 -15.59 -8.24 8.43
C LEU A 174 -15.70 -7.94 6.94
N ILE A 175 -15.39 -6.68 6.58
CA ILE A 175 -15.02 -6.31 5.22
C ILE A 175 -13.49 -6.26 5.18
N PHE A 176 -12.88 -7.19 4.45
CA PHE A 176 -11.44 -7.24 4.24
C PHE A 176 -11.11 -6.67 2.87
N ILE A 177 -10.41 -5.54 2.85
CA ILE A 177 -10.06 -4.80 1.63
C ILE A 177 -8.63 -5.18 1.26
N THR A 178 -8.47 -5.90 0.16
CA THR A 178 -7.17 -6.33 -0.34
C THR A 178 -7.17 -6.46 -1.85
N ARG A 179 -6.04 -6.13 -2.47
CA ARG A 179 -5.76 -6.39 -3.89
C ARG A 179 -4.90 -7.63 -4.09
N ASP A 180 -4.49 -8.30 -3.02
CA ASP A 180 -3.75 -9.54 -3.13
C ASP A 180 -4.67 -10.66 -3.65
N TRP A 181 -4.30 -11.21 -4.80
CA TRP A 181 -5.01 -12.30 -5.46
C TRP A 181 -5.09 -13.56 -4.59
N THR A 182 -4.17 -13.74 -3.65
CA THR A 182 -4.13 -14.91 -2.74
C THR A 182 -5.40 -14.98 -1.90
N TYR A 183 -5.85 -13.86 -1.35
CA TYR A 183 -7.11 -13.79 -0.61
C TYR A 183 -8.32 -13.93 -1.53
N ARG A 184 -8.27 -13.27 -2.69
CA ARG A 184 -9.39 -13.28 -3.64
C ARG A 184 -9.61 -14.67 -4.27
N TYR A 185 -8.52 -15.35 -4.60
CA TYR A 185 -8.58 -16.70 -5.16
C TYR A 185 -9.16 -17.73 -4.17
N HIS A 186 -8.93 -17.54 -2.87
CA HIS A 186 -9.38 -18.44 -1.82
C HIS A 186 -10.60 -17.92 -1.04
N THR A 187 -11.39 -17.00 -1.62
CA THR A 187 -12.52 -16.35 -0.94
C THR A 187 -13.48 -17.36 -0.31
N ALA A 188 -13.86 -18.43 -1.04
CA ALA A 188 -14.78 -19.43 -0.51
C ALA A 188 -14.25 -20.12 0.76
N TYR A 189 -12.98 -20.52 0.75
CA TYR A 189 -12.35 -21.15 1.91
C TYR A 189 -12.27 -20.18 3.10
N LEU A 190 -11.81 -18.95 2.86
CA LEU A 190 -11.64 -17.94 3.90
C LEU A 190 -12.98 -17.51 4.51
N THR A 191 -14.03 -17.41 3.69
CA THR A 191 -15.39 -17.08 4.15
C THR A 191 -15.95 -18.16 5.06
N GLU A 192 -15.79 -19.43 4.69
CA GLU A 192 -16.23 -20.54 5.52
C GLU A 192 -15.47 -20.61 6.84
N GLU A 193 -14.13 -20.54 6.79
CA GLU A 193 -13.29 -20.55 7.98
C GLU A 193 -13.59 -19.37 8.91
N TYR A 194 -13.81 -18.17 8.35
CA TYR A 194 -14.16 -16.99 9.14
C TYR A 194 -15.47 -17.20 9.89
N ARG A 195 -16.49 -17.68 9.16
CA ARG A 195 -17.81 -17.97 9.75
C ARG A 195 -17.72 -19.03 10.86
N GLU A 196 -16.99 -20.11 10.64
CA GLU A 196 -16.83 -21.19 11.63
C GLU A 196 -16.10 -20.71 12.89
N ARG A 197 -15.06 -19.87 12.72
CA ARG A 197 -14.18 -19.45 13.81
C ARG A 197 -14.71 -18.26 14.59
N THR A 198 -15.42 -17.36 13.93
CA THR A 198 -15.85 -16.07 14.52
C THR A 198 -17.37 -15.98 14.71
N GLY A 199 -18.13 -16.69 13.90
CA GLY A 199 -19.60 -16.57 13.80
C GLY A 199 -20.06 -15.41 12.92
N GLY A 200 -19.13 -14.56 12.45
CA GLY A 200 -19.41 -13.39 11.59
C GLY A 200 -19.35 -13.72 10.11
N ALA A 201 -19.87 -12.81 9.29
CA ALA A 201 -19.76 -12.86 7.84
C ALA A 201 -18.44 -12.18 7.37
N LEU A 202 -17.84 -12.73 6.28
CA LEU A 202 -16.68 -12.13 5.63
C LEU A 202 -17.05 -11.64 4.24
N THR A 203 -16.69 -10.40 3.94
CA THR A 203 -16.69 -9.84 2.58
C THR A 203 -15.26 -9.48 2.20
N ILE A 204 -14.75 -10.02 1.09
CA ILE A 204 -13.44 -9.64 0.53
C ILE A 204 -13.69 -8.77 -0.70
N THR A 205 -13.10 -7.58 -0.72
CA THR A 205 -13.20 -6.60 -1.81
C THR A 205 -11.85 -5.93 -2.05
N ASP A 206 -11.66 -5.34 -3.22
CA ASP A 206 -10.51 -4.50 -3.57
C ASP A 206 -10.82 -3.00 -3.48
N ARG A 207 -12.03 -2.64 -3.02
CA ARG A 207 -12.55 -1.26 -3.02
C ARG A 207 -12.87 -0.76 -1.62
N VAL A 208 -12.26 0.35 -1.25
CA VAL A 208 -12.60 1.12 -0.03
C VAL A 208 -14.03 1.67 -0.13
N SER A 209 -14.45 2.05 -1.36
CA SER A 209 -15.79 2.57 -1.62
C SER A 209 -16.90 1.59 -1.22
N ASP A 210 -16.65 0.28 -1.22
CA ASP A 210 -17.63 -0.69 -0.73
C ASP A 210 -17.85 -0.58 0.78
N ALA A 211 -16.78 -0.35 1.54
CA ALA A 211 -16.88 -0.12 2.98
C ALA A 211 -17.51 1.25 3.31
N LEU A 212 -17.25 2.28 2.50
CA LEU A 212 -17.83 3.62 2.70
C LEU A 212 -19.36 3.63 2.63
N LYS A 213 -19.98 2.65 1.97
CA LYS A 213 -21.45 2.48 1.96
C LYS A 213 -22.04 2.36 3.38
N MET A 214 -21.24 1.94 4.35
CA MET A 214 -21.68 1.86 5.77
C MET A 214 -21.77 3.24 6.45
N THR A 215 -21.09 4.25 5.93
CA THR A 215 -20.99 5.58 6.51
C THR A 215 -21.94 6.60 5.88
N GLU A 216 -22.73 6.21 4.89
CA GLU A 216 -23.55 7.09 4.04
C GLU A 216 -22.74 8.21 3.34
N ARG A 217 -21.41 8.17 3.42
CA ARG A 217 -20.50 9.12 2.77
C ARG A 217 -20.17 8.65 1.37
N PRO A 218 -20.40 9.48 0.34
CA PRO A 218 -19.94 9.14 -0.99
C PRO A 218 -18.41 9.17 -1.06
N PRO A 219 -17.78 8.26 -1.84
CA PRO A 219 -16.35 8.30 -2.06
C PRO A 219 -15.93 9.59 -2.80
N SER A 220 -14.75 10.10 -2.51
CA SER A 220 -14.17 11.23 -3.25
C SER A 220 -13.91 10.87 -4.72
N ALA A 221 -13.79 11.88 -5.57
CA ALA A 221 -13.42 11.66 -6.97
C ALA A 221 -12.01 11.03 -7.09
N ALA A 222 -11.09 11.37 -6.18
CA ALA A 222 -9.75 10.77 -6.11
C ALA A 222 -9.83 9.26 -5.82
N LEU A 223 -10.63 8.86 -4.82
CA LEU A 223 -10.80 7.44 -4.49
C LEU A 223 -11.42 6.65 -5.66
N VAL A 224 -12.47 7.20 -6.30
CA VAL A 224 -13.11 6.54 -7.45
C VAL A 224 -12.11 6.32 -8.61
N ARG A 225 -11.29 7.34 -8.93
CA ARG A 225 -10.28 7.20 -9.97
C ARG A 225 -9.14 6.24 -9.57
N PHE A 226 -8.73 6.27 -8.30
CA PHE A 226 -7.74 5.33 -7.77
C PHE A 226 -8.21 3.88 -7.89
N GLU A 227 -9.47 3.60 -7.59
CA GLU A 227 -10.06 2.25 -7.70
C GLU A 227 -10.32 1.82 -9.15
N GLY A 228 -10.59 2.77 -10.05
CA GLY A 228 -10.86 2.48 -11.46
C GLY A 228 -9.62 2.16 -12.33
N ARG A 229 -8.40 2.26 -11.79
CA ARG A 229 -7.15 2.00 -12.55
C ARG A 229 -6.97 0.53 -12.91
N ASP A 230 -7.40 -0.38 -12.05
CA ASP A 230 -7.18 -1.82 -12.23
C ASP A 230 -8.01 -2.41 -13.36
N GLU A 231 -9.13 -1.79 -13.72
CA GLU A 231 -9.96 -2.25 -14.86
C GLU A 231 -9.24 -2.05 -16.21
N LYS A 232 -8.26 -1.12 -16.29
CA LYS A 232 -7.50 -0.84 -17.52
C LYS A 232 -6.21 -1.66 -17.65
N SER A 233 -5.74 -2.29 -16.59
CA SER A 233 -4.48 -3.07 -16.59
C SER A 233 -4.71 -4.56 -16.84
N ALA A 234 -5.96 -5.01 -16.88
CA ALA A 234 -6.36 -6.40 -17.07
C ALA A 234 -6.93 -6.69 -18.48
N GLY A 235 -6.81 -5.73 -19.43
CA GLY A 235 -7.28 -5.85 -20.81
C GLY A 235 -6.14 -6.01 -21.82
#